data_768188ed18912d6d628a130b44aef27b
#
_entry.id   768188ed18912d6d628a130b44aef27b
#
_cell.length_a   1.000
_cell.length_b   1.000
_cell.length_c   1.000
_cell.angle_alpha   90.00
_cell.angle_beta   90.00
_cell.angle_gamma   90.00
#
_symmetry.space_group_name_H-M   'P 1'
#
loop_
_entity.id
_entity.type
_entity.pdbx_description
1 polymer ?
#
loop_
_entity_poly.entity_id
_entity_poly.type
_entity_poly.pdbx_seq_one_letter_code
_entity_poly.pdbx_strand_id
1 'polypeptide(L)'
;MKKKILCTMMSMVMVASLFAGCGTDSGKENSASDTSKTKEAGTTISVAAIETAYGSEMWQKVADAFTEETGIKVELTTDKKLEDVIGPSMQGGEYPDVIHLATGREAALTEQFIKGHMITDITDVLSMKVPGEDKLVSEKIAGGFTDTSLTNPYGDGKTYLAPMFYSPCGLFYNAGLLEEKGWDVPKTWDEMWELGDKAKEEGIYLFT
;
A
#
# COMPACT_ATOMS: atom_id res chain seq x y z
N MET A 1 37.66 -47.63 20.93
CA MET A 1 37.68 -48.44 19.69
C MET A 1 37.00 -47.61 18.62
N LYS A 2 37.77 -46.85 17.85
CA LYS A 2 38.28 -47.11 16.50
C LYS A 2 37.21 -47.65 15.53
N LYS A 3 36.82 -46.81 14.57
CA LYS A 3 36.71 -47.03 13.12
C LYS A 3 36.10 -45.76 12.52
N LYS A 4 36.90 -44.84 11.92
CA LYS A 4 37.43 -44.74 10.54
C LYS A 4 36.30 -44.61 9.50
N ILE A 5 36.08 -43.38 9.02
CA ILE A 5 36.53 -42.77 7.73
C ILE A 5 36.11 -43.63 6.52
N LEU A 6 35.26 -43.07 5.66
CA LEU A 6 35.48 -43.17 4.21
C LEU A 6 34.86 -41.94 3.51
N CYS A 7 35.78 -41.10 3.01
CA CYS A 7 35.54 -40.12 1.97
C CYS A 7 35.29 -40.84 0.64
N THR A 8 34.35 -40.35 -0.14
CA THR A 8 34.42 -40.59 -1.59
C THR A 8 34.09 -39.30 -2.30
N MET A 9 35.12 -38.69 -2.84
CA MET A 9 35.10 -37.68 -3.91
C MET A 9 34.54 -38.33 -5.18
N MET A 10 33.71 -37.64 -5.89
CA MET A 10 33.54 -37.82 -7.34
C MET A 10 33.03 -36.53 -7.96
N SER A 11 33.98 -35.74 -8.46
CA SER A 11 34.30 -35.42 -9.85
C SER A 11 33.26 -34.59 -10.59
N MET A 12 33.45 -33.36 -10.62
CA MET A 12 33.74 -32.36 -11.66
C MET A 12 33.49 -32.83 -13.10
N VAL A 13 32.47 -32.25 -13.76
CA VAL A 13 32.48 -32.10 -15.22
C VAL A 13 32.15 -30.64 -15.54
N MET A 14 33.20 -29.91 -15.92
CA MET A 14 33.12 -28.65 -16.65
C MET A 14 32.72 -28.95 -18.10
N VAL A 15 31.72 -28.26 -18.60
CA VAL A 15 31.60 -28.02 -20.04
C VAL A 15 31.63 -26.52 -20.26
N ALA A 16 32.78 -26.06 -20.69
CA ALA A 16 33.00 -24.75 -21.25
C ALA A 16 32.56 -24.78 -22.73
N SER A 17 31.64 -23.89 -23.09
CA SER A 17 31.44 -23.52 -24.50
C SER A 17 31.66 -22.01 -24.67
N LEU A 18 32.80 -21.72 -25.18
CA LEU A 18 33.20 -20.42 -25.73
C LEU A 18 32.44 -20.16 -27.02
N PHE A 19 31.74 -19.03 -27.08
CA PHE A 19 31.53 -18.34 -28.35
C PHE A 19 32.03 -16.91 -28.21
N ALA A 20 33.15 -16.66 -28.84
CA ALA A 20 33.65 -15.34 -29.11
C ALA A 20 32.90 -14.76 -30.30
N GLY A 21 32.41 -13.54 -30.18
CA GLY A 21 31.88 -12.71 -31.25
C GLY A 21 32.22 -11.28 -30.96
N CYS A 22 33.36 -10.84 -31.54
CA CYS A 22 33.81 -9.46 -31.56
C CYS A 22 33.06 -8.70 -32.63
N GLY A 23 32.58 -7.49 -32.30
CA GLY A 23 32.00 -6.54 -33.26
C GLY A 23 31.90 -5.17 -32.61
N THR A 24 32.93 -4.36 -32.85
CA THR A 24 32.99 -2.93 -32.62
C THR A 24 32.02 -2.22 -33.53
N ASP A 25 31.13 -1.34 -33.05
CA ASP A 25 31.10 0.03 -33.58
C ASP A 25 30.30 1.00 -32.71
N SER A 26 30.71 2.24 -32.76
CA SER A 26 30.22 3.39 -32.01
C SER A 26 28.93 3.92 -32.61
N GLY A 27 27.94 4.21 -31.77
CA GLY A 27 26.75 4.96 -32.18
C GLY A 27 25.94 5.37 -30.98
N LYS A 28 26.12 6.64 -30.54
CA LYS A 28 25.17 7.31 -29.65
C LYS A 28 23.86 7.46 -30.40
N GLU A 29 22.82 6.87 -29.92
CA GLU A 29 21.47 7.35 -30.16
C GLU A 29 20.62 7.16 -28.90
N ASN A 30 20.10 8.29 -28.40
CA ASN A 30 19.03 8.36 -27.43
C ASN A 30 17.79 7.71 -28.06
N SER A 31 17.45 6.52 -27.66
CA SER A 31 16.12 5.96 -27.90
C SER A 31 15.34 6.00 -26.61
N ALA A 32 14.33 6.86 -26.60
CA ALA A 32 13.23 6.76 -25.67
C ALA A 32 12.71 5.32 -25.74
N SER A 33 12.84 4.61 -24.62
CA SER A 33 12.32 3.26 -24.47
C SER A 33 10.80 3.31 -24.59
N ASP A 34 10.31 2.98 -25.75
CA ASP A 34 8.94 2.57 -25.97
C ASP A 34 8.74 1.28 -25.17
N THR A 35 8.05 1.41 -24.03
CA THR A 35 7.73 0.27 -23.16
C THR A 35 6.67 -0.56 -23.86
N SER A 36 7.11 -1.38 -24.80
CA SER A 36 6.25 -2.39 -25.42
C SER A 36 5.80 -3.31 -24.27
N LYS A 37 4.49 -3.40 -24.08
CA LYS A 37 3.77 -4.25 -23.13
C LYS A 37 4.21 -5.71 -23.28
N THR A 38 5.29 -6.10 -22.63
CA THR A 38 5.68 -7.51 -22.52
C THR A 38 4.79 -8.06 -21.40
N LYS A 39 3.74 -8.79 -21.77
CA LYS A 39 2.94 -9.55 -20.80
C LYS A 39 3.85 -10.59 -20.18
N GLU A 40 4.17 -10.45 -18.90
CA GLU A 40 4.92 -11.42 -18.13
C GLU A 40 4.02 -12.60 -17.74
N ALA A 41 3.59 -13.36 -18.73
CA ALA A 41 2.73 -14.52 -18.52
C ALA A 41 3.44 -15.55 -17.66
N GLY A 42 2.80 -15.94 -16.56
CA GLY A 42 3.28 -16.97 -15.63
C GLY A 42 3.75 -16.47 -14.27
N THR A 43 3.89 -15.14 -14.09
CA THR A 43 4.15 -14.55 -12.78
C THR A 43 2.85 -14.44 -11.97
N THR A 44 2.92 -14.73 -10.68
CA THR A 44 1.82 -14.52 -9.73
C THR A 44 2.32 -13.66 -8.59
N ILE A 45 1.53 -12.69 -8.18
CA ILE A 45 1.75 -11.89 -6.97
C ILE A 45 0.62 -12.11 -5.97
N SER A 46 0.96 -12.07 -4.70
CA SER A 46 0.03 -12.16 -3.58
C SER A 46 -0.31 -10.76 -3.05
N VAL A 47 -1.60 -10.46 -2.96
CA VAL A 47 -2.09 -9.17 -2.48
C VAL A 47 -3.03 -9.40 -1.31
N ALA A 48 -2.73 -8.82 -0.17
CA ALA A 48 -3.58 -8.83 1.00
C ALA A 48 -4.18 -7.44 1.23
N ALA A 49 -5.50 -7.31 1.21
CA ALA A 49 -6.17 -6.04 1.34
C ALA A 49 -7.29 -6.08 2.38
N ILE A 50 -7.31 -5.07 3.26
CA ILE A 50 -8.36 -4.98 4.26
C ILE A 50 -9.72 -4.72 3.61
N GLU A 51 -10.73 -5.49 3.99
CA GLU A 51 -12.11 -5.21 3.65
C GLU A 51 -12.64 -4.09 4.55
N THR A 52 -13.07 -3.00 3.94
CA THR A 52 -13.65 -1.85 4.62
C THR A 52 -15.18 -1.83 4.46
N ALA A 53 -15.83 -0.76 4.90
CA ALA A 53 -17.25 -0.53 4.65
C ALA A 53 -17.62 -0.50 3.15
N TYR A 54 -16.64 -0.32 2.26
CA TYR A 54 -16.82 -0.37 0.80
C TYR A 54 -16.80 -1.80 0.23
N GLY A 55 -16.59 -2.81 1.08
CA GLY A 55 -16.48 -4.22 0.68
C GLY A 55 -15.17 -4.58 -0.01
N SER A 56 -15.13 -5.79 -0.55
CA SER A 56 -13.96 -6.36 -1.24
C SER A 56 -14.07 -6.35 -2.77
N GLU A 57 -15.25 -6.07 -3.33
CA GLU A 57 -15.52 -6.15 -4.77
C GLU A 57 -14.59 -5.23 -5.59
N MET A 58 -14.25 -4.06 -5.06
CA MET A 58 -13.31 -3.14 -5.69
C MET A 58 -11.94 -3.81 -5.91
N TRP A 59 -11.43 -4.50 -4.89
CA TRP A 59 -10.14 -5.18 -4.96
C TRP A 59 -10.11 -6.29 -6.01
N GLN A 60 -11.21 -7.05 -6.12
CA GLN A 60 -11.32 -8.08 -7.15
C GLN A 60 -11.29 -7.46 -8.56
N LYS A 61 -12.05 -6.37 -8.78
CA LYS A 61 -12.04 -5.67 -10.08
C LYS A 61 -10.66 -5.11 -10.44
N VAL A 62 -9.93 -4.58 -9.45
CA VAL A 62 -8.56 -4.08 -9.66
C VAL A 62 -7.61 -5.22 -10.01
N ALA A 63 -7.70 -6.34 -9.29
CA ALA A 63 -6.89 -7.53 -9.54
C ALA A 63 -7.14 -8.13 -10.93
N ASP A 64 -8.41 -8.22 -11.33
CA ASP A 64 -8.80 -8.74 -12.65
C ASP A 64 -8.28 -7.82 -13.78
N ALA A 65 -8.48 -6.51 -13.65
CA ALA A 65 -8.01 -5.53 -14.64
C ALA A 65 -6.47 -5.53 -14.75
N PHE A 66 -5.78 -5.61 -13.63
CA PHE A 66 -4.32 -5.71 -13.61
C PHE A 66 -3.83 -6.98 -14.31
N THR A 67 -4.47 -8.11 -14.02
CA THR A 67 -4.14 -9.39 -14.68
C THR A 67 -4.42 -9.34 -16.17
N GLU A 68 -5.53 -8.73 -16.60
CA GLU A 68 -5.87 -8.56 -18.02
C GLU A 68 -4.84 -7.70 -18.76
N GLU A 69 -4.40 -6.61 -18.11
CA GLU A 69 -3.46 -5.67 -18.72
C GLU A 69 -2.02 -6.22 -18.80
N THR A 70 -1.55 -6.84 -17.69
CA THR A 70 -0.14 -7.22 -17.54
C THR A 70 0.14 -8.69 -17.85
N GLY A 71 -0.84 -9.58 -17.70
CA GLY A 71 -0.67 -11.02 -17.70
C GLY A 71 -0.16 -11.59 -16.37
N ILE A 72 0.11 -10.76 -15.37
CA ILE A 72 0.51 -11.17 -14.03
C ILE A 72 -0.74 -11.55 -13.24
N LYS A 73 -0.77 -12.76 -12.69
CA LYS A 73 -1.88 -13.23 -11.88
C LYS A 73 -1.83 -12.61 -10.48
N VAL A 74 -2.98 -12.22 -9.96
CA VAL A 74 -3.12 -11.72 -8.58
C VAL A 74 -3.83 -12.77 -7.73
N GLU A 75 -3.17 -13.23 -6.66
CA GLU A 75 -3.79 -14.01 -5.59
C GLU A 75 -4.23 -13.05 -4.49
N LEU A 76 -5.53 -12.75 -4.46
CA LEU A 76 -6.10 -11.74 -3.59
C LEU A 76 -6.66 -12.38 -2.32
N THR A 77 -6.23 -11.87 -1.16
CA THR A 77 -6.81 -12.16 0.16
C THR A 77 -7.45 -10.89 0.72
N THR A 78 -8.74 -10.95 1.05
CA THR A 78 -9.46 -9.82 1.68
C THR A 78 -10.20 -10.29 2.92
N ASP A 79 -10.10 -9.52 4.00
CA ASP A 79 -10.84 -9.77 5.24
C ASP A 79 -10.96 -8.47 6.05
N LYS A 80 -12.00 -8.35 6.89
CA LYS A 80 -12.16 -7.24 7.85
C LYS A 80 -11.16 -7.28 8.98
N LYS A 81 -10.70 -8.49 9.32
CA LYS A 81 -9.66 -8.78 10.30
C LYS A 81 -8.43 -9.35 9.59
N LEU A 82 -7.98 -8.64 8.57
CA LEU A 82 -6.90 -9.10 7.70
C LEU A 82 -5.66 -9.52 8.49
N GLU A 83 -5.34 -8.80 9.57
CA GLU A 83 -4.18 -9.09 10.41
C GLU A 83 -4.24 -10.49 11.04
N ASP A 84 -5.45 -10.94 11.42
CA ASP A 84 -5.66 -12.28 11.98
C ASP A 84 -5.48 -13.37 10.91
N VAL A 85 -5.80 -13.04 9.66
CA VAL A 85 -5.69 -13.97 8.52
C VAL A 85 -4.24 -14.15 8.06
N ILE A 86 -3.52 -13.03 7.87
CA ILE A 86 -2.15 -13.08 7.33
C ILE A 86 -1.08 -13.23 8.42
N GLY A 87 -1.37 -12.85 9.67
CA GLY A 87 -0.41 -12.89 10.77
C GLY A 87 0.26 -14.23 11.00
N PRO A 88 -0.45 -15.37 11.01
CA PRO A 88 0.18 -16.68 11.18
C PRO A 88 1.21 -17.02 10.09
N SER A 89 0.90 -16.78 8.81
CA SER A 89 1.83 -17.02 7.70
C SER A 89 3.06 -16.11 7.81
N MET A 90 2.85 -14.85 8.16
CA MET A 90 3.94 -13.88 8.33
C MET A 90 4.88 -14.23 9.49
N GLN A 91 4.36 -14.82 10.57
CA GLN A 91 5.19 -15.36 11.67
C GLN A 91 6.06 -16.54 11.17
N GLY A 92 5.60 -17.28 10.17
CA GLY A 92 6.35 -18.31 9.48
C GLY A 92 7.36 -17.80 8.44
N GLY A 93 7.40 -16.48 8.19
CA GLY A 93 8.27 -15.87 7.19
C GLY A 93 7.66 -15.77 5.79
N GLU A 94 6.37 -16.08 5.65
CA GLU A 94 5.63 -15.96 4.39
C GLU A 94 4.84 -14.65 4.39
N TYR A 95 5.26 -13.70 3.57
CA TYR A 95 4.67 -12.38 3.46
C TYR A 95 3.96 -12.20 2.13
N PRO A 96 2.78 -11.55 2.10
CA PRO A 96 2.21 -11.08 0.84
C PRO A 96 3.15 -10.09 0.15
N ASP A 97 3.17 -10.09 -1.19
CA ASP A 97 3.97 -9.14 -1.96
C ASP A 97 3.49 -7.70 -1.79
N VAL A 98 2.17 -7.52 -1.67
CA VAL A 98 1.53 -6.22 -1.44
C VAL A 98 0.53 -6.35 -0.29
N ILE A 99 0.61 -5.42 0.65
CA ILE A 99 -0.32 -5.36 1.79
C ILE A 99 -0.99 -3.98 1.82
N HIS A 100 -2.32 -3.96 1.81
CA HIS A 100 -3.11 -2.75 2.06
C HIS A 100 -3.75 -2.83 3.44
N LEU A 101 -3.31 -1.96 4.33
CA LEU A 101 -3.81 -1.83 5.70
C LEU A 101 -4.06 -0.36 6.04
N ALA A 102 -4.96 -0.12 6.98
CA ALA A 102 -5.09 1.19 7.62
C ALA A 102 -4.10 1.31 8.79
N THR A 103 -3.61 2.51 9.04
CA THR A 103 -2.87 2.84 10.26
C THR A 103 -3.81 3.02 11.45
N GLY A 104 -3.30 2.90 12.67
CA GLY A 104 -4.08 3.10 13.90
C GLY A 104 -5.07 1.99 14.21
N ARG A 105 -4.91 0.81 13.62
CA ARG A 105 -5.73 -0.37 13.95
C ARG A 105 -5.25 -1.03 15.24
N GLU A 106 -6.14 -1.75 15.92
CA GLU A 106 -5.85 -2.41 17.20
C GLU A 106 -4.65 -3.37 17.11
N ALA A 107 -4.56 -4.16 16.04
CA ALA A 107 -3.42 -5.06 15.82
C ALA A 107 -2.10 -4.35 15.52
N ALA A 108 -2.14 -3.07 15.16
CA ALA A 108 -0.99 -2.20 14.90
C ALA A 108 0.08 -2.83 13.98
N LEU A 109 -0.34 -3.64 12.98
CA LEU A 109 0.59 -4.38 12.13
C LEU A 109 1.44 -3.45 11.26
N THR A 110 0.84 -2.38 10.72
CA THR A 110 1.57 -1.37 9.94
C THR A 110 2.65 -0.70 10.80
N GLU A 111 2.31 -0.34 12.03
CA GLU A 111 3.24 0.28 13.00
C GLU A 111 4.36 -0.68 13.40
N GLN A 112 4.07 -1.97 13.50
CA GLN A 112 5.08 -3.00 13.75
C GLN A 112 6.06 -3.12 12.58
N PHE A 113 5.59 -3.09 11.34
CA PHE A 113 6.44 -3.09 10.15
C PHE A 113 7.35 -1.87 10.10
N ILE A 114 6.81 -0.69 10.37
CA ILE A 114 7.58 0.56 10.45
C ILE A 114 8.66 0.43 11.53
N LYS A 115 8.29 0.04 12.73
CA LYS A 115 9.23 -0.10 13.87
C LYS A 115 10.31 -1.16 13.60
N GLY A 116 9.95 -2.23 12.91
CA GLY A 116 10.85 -3.33 12.55
C GLY A 116 11.71 -3.06 11.32
N HIS A 117 11.58 -1.91 10.63
CA HIS A 117 12.20 -1.63 9.33
C HIS A 117 11.91 -2.72 8.29
N MET A 118 10.66 -3.20 8.26
CA MET A 118 10.23 -4.32 7.42
C MET A 118 9.52 -3.87 6.14
N ILE A 119 9.52 -2.58 5.84
CA ILE A 119 8.88 -1.98 4.67
C ILE A 119 9.93 -1.51 3.66
N THR A 120 9.61 -1.67 2.39
CA THR A 120 10.52 -1.35 1.29
C THR A 120 10.37 0.12 0.87
N ASP A 121 11.48 0.75 0.49
CA ASP A 121 11.51 2.05 -0.17
C ASP A 121 10.80 1.94 -1.54
N ILE A 122 9.76 2.74 -1.73
CA ILE A 122 8.95 2.80 -2.96
C ILE A 122 9.04 4.17 -3.64
N THR A 123 10.05 4.96 -3.33
CA THR A 123 10.21 6.33 -3.86
C THR A 123 10.25 6.35 -5.38
N ASP A 124 10.89 5.37 -6.00
CA ASP A 124 10.99 5.22 -7.44
C ASP A 124 9.63 4.96 -8.09
N VAL A 125 8.74 4.20 -7.44
CA VAL A 125 7.38 3.93 -7.92
C VAL A 125 6.60 5.23 -8.12
N LEU A 126 6.80 6.22 -7.23
CA LEU A 126 6.11 7.51 -7.36
C LEU A 126 6.53 8.29 -8.61
N SER A 127 7.71 8.01 -9.15
CA SER A 127 8.25 8.62 -10.36
C SER A 127 7.92 7.86 -11.63
N MET A 128 7.28 6.69 -11.51
CA MET A 128 6.84 5.91 -12.66
C MET A 128 5.58 6.50 -13.27
N LYS A 129 5.39 6.30 -14.57
CA LYS A 129 4.12 6.62 -15.24
C LYS A 129 3.04 5.62 -14.83
N VAL A 130 1.84 6.12 -14.65
CA VAL A 130 0.66 5.26 -14.49
C VAL A 130 0.43 4.49 -15.79
N PRO A 131 0.24 3.17 -15.75
CA PRO A 131 -0.05 2.38 -16.94
C PRO A 131 -1.21 2.96 -17.76
N GLY A 132 -0.96 3.19 -19.05
CA GLY A 132 -1.97 3.76 -19.95
C GLY A 132 -2.19 5.28 -19.83
N GLU A 133 -1.45 5.98 -18.98
CA GLU A 133 -1.55 7.43 -18.82
C GLU A 133 -0.18 8.11 -19.00
N ASP A 134 -0.18 9.41 -19.31
CA ASP A 134 1.05 10.22 -19.32
C ASP A 134 1.44 10.79 -17.96
N LYS A 135 0.62 10.57 -16.94
CA LYS A 135 0.82 11.07 -15.58
C LYS A 135 1.72 10.17 -14.76
N LEU A 136 2.50 10.76 -13.86
CA LEU A 136 3.24 10.03 -12.85
C LEU A 136 2.30 9.54 -11.74
N VAL A 137 2.69 8.48 -11.04
CA VAL A 137 1.98 7.99 -9.86
C VAL A 137 1.82 9.08 -8.80
N SER A 138 2.87 9.87 -8.57
CA SER A 138 2.84 11.01 -7.64
C SER A 138 1.81 12.09 -8.00
N GLU A 139 1.52 12.27 -9.29
CA GLU A 139 0.53 13.25 -9.75
C GLU A 139 -0.93 12.79 -9.55
N LYS A 140 -1.14 11.50 -9.26
CA LYS A 140 -2.45 10.92 -8.93
C LYS A 140 -2.75 11.01 -7.43
N ILE A 141 -1.75 11.25 -6.61
CA ILE A 141 -1.89 11.38 -5.15
C ILE A 141 -2.25 12.82 -4.83
N ALA A 142 -3.25 13.02 -3.99
CA ALA A 142 -3.64 14.36 -3.55
C ALA A 142 -2.48 15.08 -2.85
N GLY A 143 -2.34 16.37 -3.08
CA GLY A 143 -1.27 17.16 -2.48
C GLY A 143 -1.29 17.13 -0.95
N GLY A 144 -0.10 17.05 -0.34
CA GLY A 144 0.08 16.97 1.10
C GLY A 144 0.09 15.56 1.68
N PHE A 145 -0.03 14.52 0.86
CA PHE A 145 -0.02 13.13 1.35
C PHE A 145 1.25 12.34 1.00
N THR A 146 2.15 12.87 0.20
CA THR A 146 3.39 12.17 -0.22
C THR A 146 4.59 12.43 0.68
N ASP A 147 4.55 13.47 1.51
CA ASP A 147 5.63 13.84 2.43
C ASP A 147 5.08 14.07 3.84
N THR A 148 4.58 13.00 4.41
CA THR A 148 4.03 12.98 5.77
C THR A 148 4.85 12.03 6.65
N SER A 149 4.74 12.16 7.96
CA SER A 149 5.33 11.21 8.90
C SER A 149 4.80 9.78 8.75
N LEU A 150 3.68 9.59 8.06
CA LEU A 150 3.17 8.25 7.72
C LEU A 150 3.83 7.70 6.47
N THR A 151 3.95 8.49 5.42
CA THR A 151 4.54 8.04 4.15
C THR A 151 6.06 7.97 4.20
N ASN A 152 6.69 8.84 5.00
CA ASN A 152 8.12 8.85 5.31
C ASN A 152 8.36 8.68 6.82
N PRO A 153 8.13 7.48 7.37
CA PRO A 153 8.18 7.28 8.82
C PRO A 153 9.59 7.38 9.43
N TYR A 154 10.63 7.32 8.60
CA TYR A 154 12.03 7.38 9.07
C TYR A 154 12.66 8.77 8.92
N GLY A 155 11.98 9.71 8.27
CA GLY A 155 12.48 11.08 8.10
C GLY A 155 13.72 11.21 7.20
N ASP A 156 13.96 10.22 6.34
CA ASP A 156 15.12 10.12 5.45
C ASP A 156 14.87 10.67 4.04
N GLY A 157 13.71 11.26 3.80
CA GLY A 157 13.30 11.83 2.51
C GLY A 157 12.80 10.79 1.49
N LYS A 158 12.58 9.54 1.93
CA LYS A 158 12.06 8.46 1.09
C LYS A 158 10.60 8.15 1.40
N THR A 159 9.94 7.49 0.47
CA THR A 159 8.55 7.04 0.65
C THR A 159 8.50 5.54 0.84
N TYR A 160 7.82 5.11 1.88
CA TYR A 160 7.67 3.70 2.25
C TYR A 160 6.23 3.22 2.26
N LEU A 161 5.26 4.13 2.45
CA LEU A 161 3.85 3.81 2.40
C LEU A 161 3.16 4.67 1.33
N ALA A 162 2.48 4.03 0.39
CA ALA A 162 1.68 4.70 -0.61
C ALA A 162 0.30 5.04 -0.02
N PRO A 163 -0.10 6.32 0.04
CA PRO A 163 -1.42 6.70 0.49
C PRO A 163 -2.46 6.32 -0.57
N MET A 164 -3.51 5.63 -0.16
CA MET A 164 -4.60 5.24 -1.06
C MET A 164 -5.92 5.89 -0.66
N PHE A 165 -6.27 5.82 0.63
CA PHE A 165 -7.46 6.42 1.19
C PHE A 165 -7.12 7.24 2.41
N TYR A 166 -7.87 8.30 2.65
CA TYR A 166 -7.87 8.97 3.93
C TYR A 166 -9.30 9.20 4.39
N SER A 167 -9.48 9.20 5.70
CA SER A 167 -10.76 9.54 6.32
C SER A 167 -10.52 10.66 7.32
N PRO A 168 -11.00 11.86 7.06
CA PRO A 168 -10.85 12.95 8.02
C PRO A 168 -11.71 12.66 9.25
N CYS A 169 -11.10 12.72 10.43
CA CYS A 169 -11.81 12.69 11.68
C CYS A 169 -12.22 14.12 12.05
N GLY A 170 -13.48 14.31 12.42
CA GLY A 170 -14.00 15.61 12.78
C GLY A 170 -15.42 15.52 13.31
N LEU A 171 -15.94 16.66 13.75
CA LEU A 171 -17.35 16.77 14.11
C LEU A 171 -18.13 17.20 12.87
N PHE A 172 -19.12 16.39 12.53
CA PHE A 172 -20.10 16.72 11.51
C PHE A 172 -21.34 17.29 12.19
N TYR A 173 -21.88 18.35 11.63
CA TYR A 173 -23.06 19.01 12.18
C TYR A 173 -24.13 19.21 11.11
N ASN A 174 -25.39 19.24 11.55
CA ASN A 174 -26.51 19.55 10.70
C ASN A 174 -26.62 21.07 10.53
N ALA A 175 -26.04 21.60 9.44
CA ALA A 175 -26.04 23.02 9.16
C ALA A 175 -27.47 23.60 9.03
N GLY A 176 -28.39 22.83 8.39
CA GLY A 176 -29.78 23.28 8.24
C GLY A 176 -30.50 23.41 9.58
N LEU A 177 -30.27 22.50 10.52
CA LEU A 177 -30.82 22.59 11.87
C LEU A 177 -30.27 23.80 12.62
N LEU A 178 -28.98 24.06 12.56
CA LEU A 178 -28.37 25.23 13.20
C LEU A 178 -28.96 26.53 12.65
N GLU A 179 -29.11 26.64 11.33
CA GLU A 179 -29.71 27.79 10.67
C GLU A 179 -31.19 27.98 11.07
N GLU A 180 -32.00 26.91 11.05
CA GLU A 180 -33.42 26.94 11.46
C GLU A 180 -33.61 27.42 12.88
N LYS A 181 -32.68 27.01 13.79
CA LYS A 181 -32.72 27.40 15.20
C LYS A 181 -32.04 28.74 15.49
N GLY A 182 -31.35 29.33 14.53
CA GLY A 182 -30.52 30.52 14.74
C GLY A 182 -29.34 30.29 15.67
N TRP A 183 -28.79 29.06 15.63
CA TRP A 183 -27.64 28.67 16.44
C TRP A 183 -26.35 28.78 15.64
N ASP A 184 -25.33 29.36 16.28
CA ASP A 184 -24.00 29.44 15.69
C ASP A 184 -23.25 28.10 15.80
N VAL A 185 -22.36 27.85 14.82
CA VAL A 185 -21.43 26.71 14.90
C VAL A 185 -20.42 26.96 16.03
N PRO A 186 -20.37 26.10 17.07
CA PRO A 186 -19.46 26.30 18.18
C PRO A 186 -18.00 26.17 17.73
N LYS A 187 -17.11 27.03 18.25
CA LYS A 187 -15.69 27.06 17.95
C LYS A 187 -14.84 26.55 19.10
N THR A 188 -15.41 26.44 20.28
CA THR A 188 -14.76 25.94 21.49
C THR A 188 -15.62 24.86 22.14
N TRP A 189 -15.01 24.10 23.06
CA TRP A 189 -15.76 23.12 23.85
C TRP A 189 -16.80 23.76 24.77
N ASP A 190 -16.51 24.94 25.32
CA ASP A 190 -17.46 25.66 26.19
C ASP A 190 -18.68 26.06 25.38
N GLU A 191 -18.52 26.66 24.20
CA GLU A 191 -19.61 26.97 23.27
C GLU A 191 -20.38 25.68 22.85
N MET A 192 -19.69 24.56 22.70
CA MET A 192 -20.31 23.28 22.38
C MET A 192 -21.25 22.82 23.52
N TRP A 193 -20.83 22.96 24.76
CA TRP A 193 -21.64 22.58 25.91
C TRP A 193 -22.82 23.55 26.10
N GLU A 194 -22.62 24.86 25.89
CA GLU A 194 -23.72 25.82 25.89
C GLU A 194 -24.76 25.53 24.80
N LEU A 195 -24.31 25.13 23.60
CA LEU A 195 -25.22 24.67 22.55
C LEU A 195 -25.95 23.39 22.97
N GLY A 196 -25.26 22.49 23.65
CA GLY A 196 -25.84 21.25 24.19
C GLY A 196 -26.97 21.51 25.17
N ASP A 197 -26.81 22.50 26.05
CA ASP A 197 -27.85 22.87 27.01
C ASP A 197 -29.09 23.46 26.29
N LYS A 198 -28.87 24.34 25.30
CA LYS A 198 -29.95 24.87 24.45
C LYS A 198 -30.69 23.76 23.68
N ALA A 199 -29.93 22.84 23.09
CA ALA A 199 -30.52 21.72 22.36
C ALA A 199 -31.34 20.81 23.27
N LYS A 200 -30.90 20.57 24.49
CA LYS A 200 -31.59 19.76 25.49
C LYS A 200 -32.94 20.38 25.90
N GLU A 201 -33.02 21.71 26.02
CA GLU A 201 -34.28 22.40 26.33
C GLU A 201 -35.31 22.18 25.24
N GLU A 202 -34.90 21.98 24.00
CA GLU A 202 -35.75 21.70 22.85
C GLU A 202 -35.91 20.19 22.57
N GLY A 203 -35.40 19.33 23.42
CA GLY A 203 -35.48 17.87 23.27
C GLY A 203 -34.59 17.31 22.17
N ILE A 204 -33.54 18.05 21.76
CA ILE A 204 -32.57 17.70 20.74
C ILE A 204 -31.32 17.16 21.41
N TYR A 205 -30.76 16.06 20.87
CA TYR A 205 -29.49 15.55 21.35
C TYR A 205 -28.33 16.30 20.68
N LEU A 206 -27.31 16.68 21.47
CA LEU A 206 -26.11 17.35 20.96
C LEU A 206 -25.27 16.40 20.09
N PHE A 207 -25.19 15.13 20.48
CA PHE A 207 -24.49 14.07 19.75
C PHE A 207 -25.41 12.87 19.49
N THR A 208 -25.19 12.19 18.38
CA THR A 208 -25.90 10.95 17.99
C THR A 208 -24.91 9.85 17.70
#